data_d129d99a2777ba3e997a9546c9fcfc06
#
_entry.id   d129d99a2777ba3e997a9546c9fcfc06
#
_cell.length_a   1.000
_cell.length_b   1.000
_cell.length_c   1.000
_cell.angle_alpha   90.00
_cell.angle_beta   90.00
_cell.angle_gamma   90.00
#
_symmetry.space_group_name_H-M   'P 1'
#
loop_
_entity.id
_entity.type
_entity.pdbx_description
1 polymer ?
#
loop_
_entity_poly.entity_id
_entity_poly.type
_entity_poly.pdbx_seq_one_letter_code
_entity_poly.pdbx_strand_id
1 'polypeptide(L)'
;MYRLRTVDKGKPLIISDKVIRDYSVCDVDTLHKKNLLSLGEDRYLTTLMTKHFPSMQFKFVPDAKCKTAAPDSWSVLLSQRRRWINSTIHNMVELMRLSEMCGFCCFGMRFVVFIDLFGTVILPGTCGYLAWLIYRVATNQGQFPMISIVMLAGVY
;
A
#
# COMPACT_ATOMS: atom_id res chain seq x y z
N MET A 1 -13.39 -10.11 -0.42
CA MET A 1 -14.87 -10.06 -0.35
C MET A 1 -15.30 -8.90 0.52
N TYR A 2 -16.26 -8.09 0.06
CA TYR A 2 -16.85 -7.01 0.85
C TYR A 2 -18.27 -7.38 1.25
N ARG A 3 -18.64 -7.08 2.49
CA ARG A 3 -20.05 -7.23 2.92
C ARG A 3 -20.89 -6.11 2.35
N LEU A 4 -22.06 -6.45 1.84
CA LEU A 4 -23.02 -5.47 1.34
C LEU A 4 -23.72 -4.72 2.49
N ARG A 5 -23.99 -5.43 3.59
CA ARG A 5 -24.72 -4.91 4.76
C ARG A 5 -24.10 -5.39 6.08
N THR A 6 -24.35 -4.64 7.15
CA THR A 6 -23.95 -5.05 8.52
C THR A 6 -24.75 -6.27 8.98
N VAL A 7 -24.14 -7.09 9.85
CA VAL A 7 -24.77 -8.30 10.39
C VAL A 7 -25.93 -7.94 11.33
N ASP A 8 -25.71 -6.94 12.21
CA ASP A 8 -26.62 -6.67 13.32
C ASP A 8 -27.88 -5.90 12.92
N LYS A 9 -27.77 -4.96 11.98
CA LYS A 9 -28.87 -4.04 11.64
C LYS A 9 -29.16 -3.96 10.13
N GLY A 10 -28.54 -4.79 9.31
CA GLY A 10 -28.72 -4.77 7.87
C GLY A 10 -28.39 -3.42 7.21
N LYS A 11 -27.68 -2.52 7.87
CA LYS A 11 -27.30 -1.21 7.33
C LYS A 11 -26.39 -1.38 6.10
N PRO A 12 -26.57 -0.59 5.04
CA PRO A 12 -25.73 -0.67 3.85
C PRO A 12 -24.29 -0.28 4.19
N LEU A 13 -23.33 -1.06 3.69
CA LEU A 13 -21.90 -0.80 3.81
C LEU A 13 -21.35 -0.31 2.47
N ILE A 14 -20.88 -1.23 1.63
CA ILE A 14 -20.32 -0.87 0.31
C ILE A 14 -21.35 -0.16 -0.60
N ILE A 15 -22.63 -0.49 -0.44
CA ILE A 15 -23.75 0.14 -1.18
C ILE A 15 -24.32 1.38 -0.47
N SER A 16 -23.62 1.95 0.51
CA SER A 16 -24.09 3.16 1.17
C SER A 16 -23.92 4.37 0.24
N ASP A 17 -24.88 5.30 0.29
CA ASP A 17 -24.86 6.51 -0.53
C ASP A 17 -23.57 7.33 -0.36
N LYS A 18 -22.97 7.30 0.82
CA LYS A 18 -21.72 7.99 1.12
C LYS A 18 -20.55 7.42 0.32
N VAL A 19 -20.41 6.08 0.32
CA VAL A 19 -19.35 5.40 -0.43
C VAL A 19 -19.57 5.56 -1.93
N ILE A 20 -20.80 5.35 -2.39
CA ILE A 20 -21.17 5.52 -3.81
C ILE A 20 -20.85 6.93 -4.28
N ARG A 21 -21.24 7.96 -3.53
CA ARG A 21 -20.99 9.36 -3.88
C ARG A 21 -19.50 9.66 -4.02
N ASP A 22 -18.69 9.28 -3.01
CA ASP A 22 -17.25 9.55 -3.03
C ASP A 22 -16.53 8.72 -4.11
N TYR A 23 -17.00 7.50 -4.39
CA TYR A 23 -16.42 6.64 -5.41
C TYR A 23 -16.83 7.06 -6.84
N SER A 24 -18.01 7.62 -7.03
CA SER A 24 -18.52 8.05 -8.35
C SER A 24 -17.96 9.38 -8.84
N VAL A 25 -17.19 10.09 -8.01
CA VAL A 25 -16.52 11.34 -8.43
C VAL A 25 -15.42 11.00 -9.43
N CYS A 26 -15.69 11.24 -10.71
CA CYS A 26 -14.76 10.98 -11.82
C CYS A 26 -13.93 12.19 -12.24
N ASP A 27 -13.98 13.30 -11.51
CA ASP A 27 -13.19 14.50 -11.81
C ASP A 27 -11.72 14.28 -11.51
N VAL A 28 -10.94 14.12 -12.58
CA VAL A 28 -9.51 13.80 -12.54
C VAL A 28 -8.70 15.04 -12.93
N ASP A 29 -8.66 16.03 -12.04
CA ASP A 29 -7.93 17.28 -12.29
C ASP A 29 -6.43 17.14 -12.03
N THR A 30 -6.01 16.20 -11.18
CA THR A 30 -4.63 16.05 -10.75
C THR A 30 -4.10 14.65 -11.05
N LEU A 31 -2.77 14.55 -11.27
CA LEU A 31 -2.09 13.28 -11.46
C LEU A 31 -2.30 12.34 -10.25
N HIS A 32 -2.37 12.90 -9.04
CA HIS A 32 -2.65 12.14 -7.83
C HIS A 32 -4.02 11.45 -7.90
N LYS A 33 -5.09 12.18 -8.21
CA LYS A 33 -6.44 11.63 -8.39
C LYS A 33 -6.49 10.59 -9.51
N LYS A 34 -5.77 10.84 -10.62
CA LYS A 34 -5.67 9.87 -11.73
C LYS A 34 -5.06 8.55 -11.27
N ASN A 35 -3.94 8.60 -10.55
CA ASN A 35 -3.29 7.39 -10.04
C ASN A 35 -4.16 6.67 -8.99
N LEU A 36 -4.87 7.41 -8.17
CA LEU A 36 -5.77 6.88 -7.15
C LEU A 36 -6.95 6.12 -7.77
N LEU A 37 -7.66 6.77 -8.71
CA LEU A 37 -8.91 6.25 -9.28
C LEU A 37 -8.69 5.25 -10.42
N SER A 38 -7.63 5.41 -11.24
CA SER A 38 -7.43 4.57 -12.43
C SER A 38 -6.47 3.41 -12.22
N LEU A 39 -5.53 3.52 -11.28
CA LEU A 39 -4.52 2.49 -11.04
C LEU A 39 -4.73 1.71 -9.73
N GLY A 40 -5.52 2.22 -8.80
CA GLY A 40 -5.70 1.67 -7.47
C GLY A 40 -7.11 1.79 -6.94
N GLU A 41 -8.09 1.58 -7.80
CA GLU A 41 -9.51 1.67 -7.47
C GLU A 41 -9.92 0.71 -6.35
N ASP A 42 -9.33 -0.47 -6.28
CA ASP A 42 -9.57 -1.48 -5.24
C ASP A 42 -9.11 -0.98 -3.86
N ARG A 43 -7.92 -0.39 -3.82
CA ARG A 43 -7.36 0.19 -2.58
C ARG A 43 -8.08 1.46 -2.19
N TYR A 44 -8.43 2.28 -3.17
CA TYR A 44 -9.22 3.49 -2.92
C TYR A 44 -10.59 3.14 -2.32
N LEU A 45 -11.26 2.12 -2.83
CA LEU A 45 -12.49 1.61 -2.23
C LEU A 45 -12.28 1.18 -0.77
N THR A 46 -11.17 0.48 -0.48
CA THR A 46 -10.80 0.09 0.88
C THR A 46 -10.58 1.31 1.78
N THR A 47 -9.92 2.34 1.26
CA THR A 47 -9.70 3.62 1.96
C THR A 47 -11.03 4.32 2.26
N LEU A 48 -11.96 4.35 1.31
CA LEU A 48 -13.31 4.90 1.53
C LEU A 48 -14.09 4.12 2.58
N MET A 49 -13.97 2.78 2.59
CA MET A 49 -14.60 1.96 3.63
C MET A 49 -14.05 2.29 5.01
N THR A 50 -12.74 2.47 5.14
CA THR A 50 -12.09 2.88 6.40
C THR A 50 -12.54 4.28 6.82
N LYS A 51 -12.65 5.22 5.87
CA LYS A 51 -13.10 6.60 6.09
C LYS A 51 -14.53 6.68 6.62
N HIS A 52 -15.46 5.96 5.99
CA HIS A 52 -16.88 6.04 6.33
C HIS A 52 -17.32 5.10 7.44
N PHE A 53 -16.54 4.06 7.71
CA PHE A 53 -16.84 3.04 8.71
C PHE A 53 -15.63 2.73 9.61
N PRO A 54 -15.12 3.70 10.39
CA PRO A 54 -13.92 3.53 11.20
C PRO A 54 -14.08 2.48 12.31
N SER A 55 -15.31 2.18 12.73
CA SER A 55 -15.62 1.13 13.71
C SER A 55 -15.60 -0.28 13.14
N MET A 56 -15.54 -0.43 11.81
CA MET A 56 -15.50 -1.72 11.15
C MET A 56 -14.07 -2.19 10.95
N GLN A 57 -13.84 -3.49 11.06
CA GLN A 57 -12.53 -4.10 10.89
C GLN A 57 -12.48 -4.99 9.65
N PHE A 58 -11.32 -5.00 9.00
CA PHE A 58 -11.02 -5.99 7.96
C PHE A 58 -10.53 -7.27 8.64
N LYS A 59 -11.10 -8.40 8.23
CA LYS A 59 -10.71 -9.71 8.75
C LYS A 59 -10.09 -10.54 7.63
N PHE A 60 -8.96 -11.14 7.90
CA PHE A 60 -8.35 -12.11 7.00
C PHE A 60 -9.12 -13.44 7.07
N VAL A 61 -9.46 -14.00 5.89
CA VAL A 61 -10.14 -15.30 5.77
C VAL A 61 -9.27 -16.21 4.93
N PRO A 62 -8.55 -17.18 5.55
CA PRO A 62 -7.60 -18.04 4.85
C PRO A 62 -8.24 -18.98 3.83
N ASP A 63 -9.53 -19.31 4.02
CA ASP A 63 -10.27 -20.19 3.13
C ASP A 63 -10.77 -19.49 1.84
N ALA A 64 -10.72 -18.16 1.80
CA ALA A 64 -11.09 -17.38 0.63
C ALA A 64 -9.97 -17.41 -0.42
N LYS A 65 -9.93 -18.46 -1.22
CA LYS A 65 -8.92 -18.69 -2.27
C LYS A 65 -9.41 -18.14 -3.62
N CYS A 66 -8.51 -17.45 -4.32
CA CYS A 66 -8.75 -16.97 -5.69
C CYS A 66 -7.65 -17.50 -6.61
N LYS A 67 -8.04 -18.06 -7.77
CA LYS A 67 -7.11 -18.49 -8.82
C LYS A 67 -7.03 -17.39 -9.87
N THR A 68 -5.83 -16.88 -10.13
CA THR A 68 -5.58 -15.84 -11.14
C THR A 68 -4.48 -16.29 -12.09
N ALA A 69 -4.53 -15.81 -13.32
CA ALA A 69 -3.44 -16.02 -14.27
C ALA A 69 -2.23 -15.13 -13.90
N ALA A 70 -1.06 -15.71 -13.88
CA ALA A 70 0.20 -14.96 -13.70
C ALA A 70 0.62 -14.33 -15.04
N PRO A 71 1.37 -13.21 -15.01
CA PRO A 71 1.95 -12.63 -16.23
C PRO A 71 2.95 -13.58 -16.88
N ASP A 72 2.85 -13.78 -18.19
CA ASP A 72 3.70 -14.71 -18.94
C ASP A 72 5.10 -14.19 -19.24
N SER A 73 5.32 -12.85 -19.14
CA SER A 73 6.61 -12.23 -19.47
C SER A 73 7.07 -11.24 -18.41
N TRP A 74 8.40 -11.11 -18.29
CA TRP A 74 9.03 -10.16 -17.37
C TRP A 74 8.65 -8.70 -17.64
N SER A 75 8.52 -8.30 -18.88
CA SER A 75 8.14 -6.93 -19.25
C SER A 75 6.73 -6.59 -18.75
N VAL A 76 5.78 -7.51 -18.88
CA VAL A 76 4.41 -7.35 -18.38
C VAL A 76 4.41 -7.31 -16.86
N LEU A 77 5.16 -8.21 -16.20
CA LEU A 77 5.28 -8.23 -14.75
C LEU A 77 5.84 -6.92 -14.19
N LEU A 78 6.93 -6.41 -14.76
CA LEU A 78 7.56 -5.15 -14.34
C LEU A 78 6.62 -3.95 -14.55
N SER A 79 5.92 -3.90 -15.69
CA SER A 79 4.92 -2.86 -15.97
C SER A 79 3.79 -2.90 -14.95
N GLN A 80 3.29 -4.09 -14.60
CA GLN A 80 2.26 -4.29 -13.60
C GLN A 80 2.75 -3.86 -12.20
N ARG A 81 3.95 -4.26 -11.79
CA ARG A 81 4.54 -3.90 -10.50
C ARG A 81 4.76 -2.40 -10.36
N ARG A 82 5.26 -1.75 -11.42
CA ARG A 82 5.41 -0.29 -11.45
C ARG A 82 4.09 0.43 -11.19
N ARG A 83 3.00 0.01 -11.83
CA ARG A 83 1.66 0.56 -11.60
C ARG A 83 1.20 0.34 -10.17
N TRP A 84 1.41 -0.86 -9.62
CA TRP A 84 1.01 -1.20 -8.27
C TRP A 84 1.76 -0.39 -7.20
N ILE A 85 3.07 -0.25 -7.33
CA ILE A 85 3.87 0.55 -6.39
C ILE A 85 3.40 2.02 -6.42
N ASN A 86 3.23 2.59 -7.60
CA ASN A 86 2.77 3.97 -7.75
C ASN A 86 1.38 4.18 -7.10
N SER A 87 0.44 3.30 -7.40
CA SER A 87 -0.90 3.31 -6.80
C SER A 87 -0.86 3.14 -5.27
N THR A 88 0.00 2.25 -4.77
CA THR A 88 0.16 2.01 -3.33
C THR A 88 0.58 3.28 -2.60
N ILE A 89 1.60 3.98 -3.10
CA ILE A 89 2.10 5.23 -2.49
C ILE A 89 0.97 6.27 -2.42
N HIS A 90 0.23 6.48 -3.50
CA HIS A 90 -0.87 7.45 -3.53
C HIS A 90 -2.00 7.08 -2.56
N ASN A 91 -2.36 5.82 -2.48
CA ASN A 91 -3.39 5.33 -1.54
C ASN A 91 -2.95 5.43 -0.07
N MET A 92 -1.67 5.14 0.22
CA MET A 92 -1.13 5.30 1.57
C MET A 92 -1.11 6.77 2.01
N VAL A 93 -0.79 7.70 1.09
CA VAL A 93 -0.86 9.14 1.38
C VAL A 93 -2.29 9.57 1.69
N GLU A 94 -3.29 9.09 0.92
CA GLU A 94 -4.70 9.36 1.23
C GLU A 94 -5.11 8.76 2.59
N LEU A 95 -4.69 7.54 2.86
CA LEU A 95 -4.98 6.88 4.13
C LEU A 95 -4.39 7.65 5.32
N MET A 96 -3.17 8.19 5.19
CA MET A 96 -2.55 9.04 6.21
C MET A 96 -3.30 10.36 6.46
N ARG A 97 -3.99 10.89 5.46
CA ARG A 97 -4.79 12.13 5.58
C ARG A 97 -6.09 11.95 6.34
N LEU A 98 -6.54 10.70 6.55
CA LEU A 98 -7.75 10.44 7.32
C LEU A 98 -7.56 10.82 8.78
N SER A 99 -8.46 11.67 9.32
CA SER A 99 -8.41 12.13 10.71
C SER A 99 -8.86 11.08 11.71
N GLU A 100 -9.71 10.15 11.29
CA GLU A 100 -10.42 9.20 12.15
C GLU A 100 -9.73 7.84 12.29
N MET A 101 -8.43 7.75 11.97
CA MET A 101 -7.69 6.50 12.19
C MET A 101 -7.47 6.25 13.68
N CYS A 102 -8.02 5.11 14.14
CA CYS A 102 -7.97 4.70 15.53
C CYS A 102 -6.54 4.47 16.02
N GLY A 103 -6.25 4.93 17.23
CA GLY A 103 -4.99 4.68 17.93
C GLY A 103 -4.45 5.91 18.66
N PHE A 104 -3.66 5.65 19.69
CA PHE A 104 -3.03 6.68 20.51
C PHE A 104 -1.55 6.79 20.15
N CYS A 105 -1.12 7.97 19.71
CA CYS A 105 0.29 8.32 19.42
C CYS A 105 0.99 7.30 18.49
N CYS A 106 2.13 6.73 18.91
CA CYS A 106 2.93 5.79 18.14
C CYS A 106 2.28 4.41 17.91
N PHE A 107 1.22 4.08 18.64
CA PHE A 107 0.47 2.82 18.49
C PHE A 107 -0.77 2.96 17.59
N GLY A 108 -0.92 4.07 16.90
CA GLY A 108 -2.02 4.31 15.97
C GLY A 108 -1.79 3.66 14.60
N MET A 109 -2.86 3.27 13.93
CA MET A 109 -2.82 2.78 12.54
C MET A 109 -2.11 3.76 11.60
N ARG A 110 -2.18 5.06 11.88
CA ARG A 110 -1.46 6.09 11.10
C ARG A 110 0.05 5.91 11.15
N PHE A 111 0.61 5.54 12.29
CA PHE A 111 2.04 5.29 12.43
C PHE A 111 2.47 4.03 11.63
N VAL A 112 1.66 2.97 11.66
CA VAL A 112 1.91 1.76 10.86
C VAL A 112 1.92 2.07 9.37
N VAL A 113 0.92 2.83 8.89
CA VAL A 113 0.84 3.27 7.48
C VAL A 113 2.02 4.16 7.11
N PHE A 114 2.48 5.02 8.03
CA PHE A 114 3.66 5.87 7.81
C PHE A 114 4.94 5.02 7.65
N ILE A 115 5.17 4.03 8.51
CA ILE A 115 6.32 3.13 8.40
C ILE A 115 6.28 2.34 7.10
N ASP A 116 5.11 1.83 6.71
CA ASP A 116 4.93 1.07 5.47
C ASP A 116 5.20 1.95 4.23
N LEU A 117 4.70 3.19 4.23
CA LEU A 117 5.00 4.17 3.18
C LEU A 117 6.49 4.47 3.10
N PHE A 118 7.13 4.72 4.25
CA PHE A 118 8.55 5.00 4.34
C PHE A 118 9.38 3.82 3.82
N GLY A 119 9.05 2.58 4.24
CA GLY A 119 9.68 1.36 3.75
C GLY A 119 9.55 1.19 2.23
N THR A 120 8.35 1.45 1.69
CA THR A 120 8.09 1.34 0.25
C THR A 120 8.91 2.35 -0.58
N VAL A 121 9.11 3.57 -0.06
CA VAL A 121 9.89 4.62 -0.74
C VAL A 121 11.39 4.32 -0.67
N ILE A 122 11.88 3.80 0.46
CA ILE A 122 13.31 3.52 0.68
C ILE A 122 13.77 2.23 0.01
N LEU A 123 12.89 1.26 -0.18
CA LEU A 123 13.22 -0.06 -0.73
C LEU A 123 14.06 -0.01 -2.03
N PRO A 124 13.77 0.81 -3.05
CA PRO A 124 14.61 0.89 -4.25
C PRO A 124 16.03 1.37 -3.95
N GLY A 125 16.18 2.30 -3.01
CA GLY A 125 17.48 2.81 -2.56
C GLY A 125 18.30 1.73 -1.86
N THR A 126 17.69 0.95 -0.97
CA THR A 126 18.36 -0.16 -0.27
C THR A 126 18.75 -1.27 -1.24
N CYS A 127 17.92 -1.59 -2.24
CA CYS A 127 18.27 -2.56 -3.28
C CYS A 127 19.48 -2.08 -4.13
N GLY A 128 19.49 -0.80 -4.53
CA GLY A 128 20.62 -0.20 -5.25
C GLY A 128 21.92 -0.21 -4.44
N TYR A 129 21.80 0.14 -3.16
CA TYR A 129 22.94 0.11 -2.24
C TYR A 129 23.49 -1.32 -2.03
N LEU A 130 22.61 -2.31 -1.89
CA LEU A 130 22.99 -3.72 -1.78
C LEU A 130 23.72 -4.19 -3.05
N ALA A 131 23.21 -3.87 -4.22
CA ALA A 131 23.85 -4.20 -5.49
C ALA A 131 25.26 -3.58 -5.61
N TRP A 132 25.39 -2.30 -5.23
CA TRP A 132 26.69 -1.61 -5.19
C TRP A 132 27.66 -2.27 -4.20
N LEU A 133 27.18 -2.67 -3.04
CA LEU A 133 27.97 -3.35 -2.02
C LEU A 133 28.48 -4.71 -2.50
N ILE A 134 27.63 -5.51 -3.13
CA ILE A 134 28.01 -6.79 -3.75
C ILE A 134 29.05 -6.56 -4.83
N TYR A 135 28.87 -5.58 -5.70
CA TYR A 135 29.85 -5.23 -6.74
C TYR A 135 31.21 -4.87 -6.13
N ARG A 136 31.22 -4.05 -5.09
CA ARG A 136 32.45 -3.62 -4.40
C ARG A 136 33.20 -4.76 -3.74
N VAL A 137 32.48 -5.69 -3.11
CA VAL A 137 33.08 -6.90 -2.52
C VAL A 137 33.63 -7.83 -3.61
N ALA A 138 32.89 -8.02 -4.71
CA ALA A 138 33.33 -8.89 -5.83
C ALA A 138 34.57 -8.35 -6.55
N THR A 139 34.74 -7.03 -6.65
CA THR A 139 35.91 -6.40 -7.27
C THR A 139 37.09 -6.20 -6.34
N ASN A 140 37.02 -6.66 -5.10
CA ASN A 140 38.07 -6.58 -4.06
C ASN A 140 38.60 -5.14 -3.83
N GLN A 141 37.78 -4.14 -4.13
CA GLN A 141 38.12 -2.73 -4.01
C GLN A 141 37.82 -2.19 -2.62
N GLY A 142 38.52 -2.62 -1.59
CA GLY A 142 38.47 -2.00 -0.28
C GLY A 142 38.28 -2.96 0.88
N GLN A 143 38.45 -2.42 2.08
CA GLN A 143 38.21 -3.14 3.33
C GLN A 143 36.74 -3.59 3.41
N PHE A 144 36.53 -4.75 3.99
CA PHE A 144 35.20 -5.34 4.16
C PHE A 144 34.28 -4.35 4.88
N PRO A 145 33.16 -3.91 4.29
CA PRO A 145 32.37 -2.82 4.82
C PRO A 145 31.44 -3.28 5.96
N MET A 146 32.05 -3.71 7.09
CA MET A 146 31.31 -4.18 8.27
C MET A 146 30.24 -3.19 8.74
N ILE A 147 30.55 -1.90 8.76
CA ILE A 147 29.62 -0.84 9.16
C ILE A 147 28.40 -0.82 8.23
N SER A 148 28.61 -0.98 6.94
CA SER A 148 27.54 -0.99 5.95
C SER A 148 26.61 -2.19 6.09
N ILE A 149 27.15 -3.36 6.46
CA ILE A 149 26.35 -4.56 6.72
C ILE A 149 25.53 -4.41 8.00
N VAL A 150 26.15 -3.87 9.05
CA VAL A 150 25.46 -3.61 10.32
C VAL A 150 24.32 -2.60 10.13
N MET A 151 24.56 -1.52 9.37
CA MET A 151 23.51 -0.54 9.04
C MET A 151 22.38 -1.15 8.22
N LEU A 152 22.69 -2.02 7.25
CA LEU A 152 21.67 -2.72 6.46
C LEU A 152 20.83 -3.68 7.32
N ALA A 153 21.47 -4.42 8.23
CA ALA A 153 20.80 -5.32 9.16
C ALA A 153 19.92 -4.58 10.19
N GLY A 154 20.25 -3.33 10.50
CA GLY A 154 19.43 -2.49 11.41
C GLY A 154 18.18 -1.90 10.76
N VAL A 155 18.06 -1.96 9.44
CA VAL A 155 16.89 -1.48 8.67
C VAL A 155 15.87 -2.60 8.44
N TYR A 156 16.28 -3.86 8.53
CA TYR A 156 15.45 -5.07 8.39
C TYR A 156 15.31 -5.80 9.72
#